data_a54157f24e7d45eb8048318cc5e1fbf4
#
_entry.id   a54157f24e7d45eb8048318cc5e1fbf4
#
_cell.length_a   1.000
_cell.length_b   1.000
_cell.length_c   1.000
_cell.angle_alpha   90.00
_cell.angle_beta   90.00
_cell.angle_gamma   90.00
#
_symmetry.space_group_name_H-M   'P 1'
#
loop_
_entity.id
_entity.type
_entity.pdbx_description
1 polymer ?
#
loop_
_entity_poly.entity_id
_entity_poly.type
_entity_poly.pdbx_seq_one_letter_code
_entity_poly.pdbx_strand_id
1 'polypeptide(L)'
;MAVTKVFCTTREAAALLGVSLSTAQNWAESGLLESWKTEGGHRRISRESVQKLIADPIVNGMHPSLDGAGVSGQQALQILVVEDDPLLLKLYKARLGAWKFPTVVETASDGFEGLVKVGLQRPDLLITDLQMPHIDGFQMINSLTQIADCSAMQIVAVTGLSIQDIASSALPAAVRVFTKPVPFNDLESIAELLASQKQAIAS
;
A
#
# COMPACT_ATOMS: atom_id res chain seq x y z
N MET A 1 2.37 -13.99 -39.58
CA MET A 1 2.32 -14.41 -38.18
C MET A 1 3.25 -13.50 -37.39
N ALA A 2 2.72 -12.66 -36.52
CA ALA A 2 3.54 -11.78 -35.69
C ALA A 2 4.21 -12.63 -34.60
N VAL A 3 5.55 -12.64 -34.59
CA VAL A 3 6.34 -13.29 -33.55
C VAL A 3 6.06 -12.52 -32.22
N THR A 4 5.26 -13.12 -31.36
CA THR A 4 4.99 -12.55 -30.04
C THR A 4 6.30 -12.56 -29.25
N LYS A 5 6.90 -11.38 -29.03
CA LYS A 5 8.13 -11.25 -28.25
C LYS A 5 7.87 -11.83 -26.85
N VAL A 6 8.66 -12.82 -26.46
CA VAL A 6 8.56 -13.51 -25.16
C VAL A 6 8.97 -12.60 -23.98
N PHE A 7 9.61 -11.47 -24.28
CA PHE A 7 10.10 -10.51 -23.27
C PHE A 7 9.82 -9.05 -23.72
N CYS A 8 9.86 -8.15 -22.76
CA CYS A 8 9.75 -6.71 -22.95
C CYS A 8 10.87 -5.97 -22.19
N THR A 9 11.07 -4.70 -22.54
CA THR A 9 11.94 -3.80 -21.78
C THR A 9 11.23 -3.34 -20.51
N THR A 10 11.99 -2.81 -19.54
CA THR A 10 11.41 -2.24 -18.31
C THR A 10 10.41 -1.12 -18.61
N ARG A 11 10.67 -0.31 -19.66
CA ARG A 11 9.74 0.75 -20.09
C ARG A 11 8.44 0.19 -20.69
N GLU A 12 8.52 -0.86 -21.49
CA GLU A 12 7.34 -1.54 -22.04
C GLU A 12 6.54 -2.23 -20.93
N ALA A 13 7.22 -2.86 -19.97
CA ALA A 13 6.56 -3.45 -18.80
C ALA A 13 5.84 -2.39 -17.95
N ALA A 14 6.49 -1.26 -17.68
CA ALA A 14 5.89 -0.14 -16.97
C ALA A 14 4.61 0.37 -17.67
N ALA A 15 4.66 0.53 -19.00
CA ALA A 15 3.50 0.96 -19.79
C ALA A 15 2.37 -0.08 -19.78
N LEU A 16 2.68 -1.39 -19.84
CA LEU A 16 1.69 -2.47 -19.81
C LEU A 16 1.01 -2.60 -18.43
N LEU A 17 1.76 -2.31 -17.36
CA LEU A 17 1.30 -2.40 -15.97
C LEU A 17 0.66 -1.09 -15.48
N GLY A 18 0.76 0.01 -16.25
CA GLY A 18 0.25 1.32 -15.84
C GLY A 18 1.05 1.98 -14.69
N VAL A 19 2.32 1.59 -14.52
CA VAL A 19 3.17 2.06 -13.41
C VAL A 19 4.35 2.90 -13.90
N SER A 20 5.06 3.56 -12.98
CA SER A 20 6.28 4.32 -13.31
C SER A 20 7.43 3.39 -13.73
N LEU A 21 8.41 3.94 -14.46
CA LEU A 21 9.62 3.20 -14.86
C LEU A 21 10.39 2.68 -13.64
N SER A 22 10.51 3.50 -12.60
CA SER A 22 11.17 3.14 -11.33
C SER A 22 10.43 2.01 -10.61
N THR A 23 9.10 2.03 -10.58
CA THR A 23 8.29 0.95 -10.01
C THR A 23 8.53 -0.37 -10.74
N ALA A 24 8.51 -0.36 -12.08
CA ALA A 24 8.78 -1.58 -12.87
C ALA A 24 10.23 -2.09 -12.69
N GLN A 25 11.20 -1.18 -12.48
CA GLN A 25 12.58 -1.55 -12.14
C GLN A 25 12.65 -2.26 -10.79
N ASN A 26 12.04 -1.69 -9.77
CA ASN A 26 12.00 -2.25 -8.42
C ASN A 26 11.30 -3.61 -8.41
N TRP A 27 10.19 -3.77 -9.13
CA TRP A 27 9.50 -5.06 -9.25
C TRP A 27 10.35 -6.15 -9.95
N ALA A 28 11.20 -5.73 -10.88
CA ALA A 28 12.15 -6.63 -11.53
C ALA A 28 13.37 -6.93 -10.64
N GLU A 29 13.72 -6.08 -9.70
CA GLU A 29 14.79 -6.28 -8.72
C GLU A 29 14.37 -7.12 -7.53
N SER A 30 13.15 -6.93 -7.04
CA SER A 30 12.55 -7.71 -5.95
C SER A 30 12.11 -9.12 -6.38
N GLY A 31 12.15 -9.43 -7.70
CA GLY A 31 11.73 -10.74 -8.22
C GLY A 31 10.22 -10.88 -8.44
N LEU A 32 9.43 -9.81 -8.21
CA LEU A 32 8.00 -9.79 -8.52
C LEU A 32 7.74 -9.91 -10.03
N LEU A 33 8.64 -9.34 -10.84
CA LEU A 33 8.71 -9.55 -12.28
C LEU A 33 9.94 -10.39 -12.63
N GLU A 34 9.74 -11.52 -13.28
CA GLU A 34 10.84 -12.32 -13.80
C GLU A 34 11.67 -11.50 -14.78
N SER A 35 12.92 -11.28 -14.45
CA SER A 35 13.81 -10.45 -15.27
C SER A 35 15.22 -11.00 -15.30
N TRP A 36 15.95 -10.69 -16.39
CA TRP A 36 17.38 -10.99 -16.54
C TRP A 36 18.09 -9.85 -17.25
N LYS A 37 19.41 -9.79 -17.11
CA LYS A 37 20.26 -8.85 -17.83
C LYS A 37 20.86 -9.53 -19.05
N THR A 38 20.85 -8.87 -20.20
CA THR A 38 21.60 -9.31 -21.39
C THR A 38 23.08 -9.03 -21.19
N GLU A 39 23.93 -9.62 -22.02
CA GLU A 39 25.40 -9.37 -22.05
C GLU A 39 25.73 -7.87 -22.18
N GLY A 40 24.88 -7.07 -22.85
CA GLY A 40 25.00 -5.62 -22.93
C GLY A 40 24.44 -4.86 -21.73
N GLY A 41 24.12 -5.52 -20.60
CA GLY A 41 23.64 -4.90 -19.35
C GLY A 41 22.17 -4.45 -19.37
N HIS A 42 21.45 -4.63 -20.48
CA HIS A 42 20.05 -4.25 -20.59
C HIS A 42 19.13 -5.26 -19.91
N ARG A 43 18.25 -4.78 -19.01
CA ARG A 43 17.25 -5.63 -18.36
C ARG A 43 16.14 -6.02 -19.34
N ARG A 44 15.77 -7.29 -19.32
CA ARG A 44 14.62 -7.86 -20.02
C ARG A 44 13.66 -8.46 -19.00
N ILE A 45 12.38 -8.27 -19.22
CA ILE A 45 11.31 -8.72 -18.34
C ILE A 45 10.46 -9.73 -19.10
N SER A 46 10.15 -10.86 -18.48
CA SER A 46 9.25 -11.88 -19.02
C SER A 46 7.87 -11.28 -19.25
N ARG A 47 7.36 -11.36 -20.48
CA ARG A 47 5.98 -10.95 -20.79
C ARG A 47 4.95 -11.82 -20.06
N GLU A 48 5.28 -13.07 -19.83
CA GLU A 48 4.42 -13.98 -19.07
C GLU A 48 4.28 -13.52 -17.62
N SER A 49 5.36 -13.09 -16.94
CA SER A 49 5.28 -12.54 -15.58
C SER A 49 4.48 -11.25 -15.52
N VAL A 50 4.60 -10.38 -16.55
CA VAL A 50 3.75 -9.18 -16.67
C VAL A 50 2.28 -9.56 -16.87
N GLN A 51 1.99 -10.53 -17.74
CA GLN A 51 0.62 -11.00 -17.96
C GLN A 51 0.03 -11.71 -16.75
N LYS A 52 0.83 -12.52 -16.03
CA LYS A 52 0.41 -13.10 -14.75
C LYS A 52 0.03 -12.02 -13.76
N LEU A 53 0.85 -10.98 -13.64
CA LEU A 53 0.58 -9.86 -12.74
C LEU A 53 -0.68 -9.08 -13.13
N ILE A 54 -0.93 -8.89 -14.45
CA ILE A 54 -2.17 -8.28 -14.97
C ILE A 54 -3.38 -9.21 -14.77
N ALA A 55 -3.20 -10.51 -14.92
CA ALA A 55 -4.26 -11.51 -14.81
C ALA A 55 -4.55 -11.95 -13.37
N ASP A 56 -3.67 -11.60 -12.41
CA ASP A 56 -3.86 -11.90 -11.01
C ASP A 56 -5.10 -11.12 -10.50
N PRO A 57 -6.10 -11.80 -9.93
CA PRO A 57 -7.29 -11.14 -9.39
C PRO A 57 -6.95 -10.07 -8.33
N ILE A 58 -5.80 -10.20 -7.67
CA ILE A 58 -5.27 -9.23 -6.71
C ILE A 58 -4.89 -7.91 -7.42
N VAL A 59 -4.42 -7.97 -8.66
CA VAL A 59 -4.01 -6.81 -9.47
C VAL A 59 -5.15 -6.31 -10.35
N ASN A 60 -6.00 -7.20 -10.84
CA ASN A 60 -7.12 -6.88 -11.74
C ASN A 60 -8.41 -6.50 -11.01
N GLY A 61 -8.50 -6.75 -9.70
CA GLY A 61 -9.57 -6.25 -8.82
C GLY A 61 -9.53 -4.75 -8.57
N MET A 62 -8.66 -4.03 -9.27
CA MET A 62 -8.32 -2.63 -9.05
C MET A 62 -8.93 -1.64 -9.99
N HIS A 63 -9.75 -2.07 -10.92
CA HIS A 63 -10.76 -1.19 -11.48
C HIS A 63 -12.04 -1.40 -10.67
N PRO A 64 -12.55 -0.39 -9.95
CA PRO A 64 -13.92 -0.43 -9.52
C PRO A 64 -14.75 -0.49 -10.80
N SER A 65 -15.20 -1.69 -11.17
CA SER A 65 -16.24 -1.85 -12.17
C SER A 65 -17.45 -1.08 -11.67
N LEU A 66 -17.81 -0.03 -12.39
CA LEU A 66 -19.07 0.69 -12.26
C LEU A 66 -20.20 -0.20 -12.78
N ASP A 67 -20.32 -1.41 -12.31
CA ASP A 67 -21.53 -2.21 -12.59
C ASP A 67 -21.93 -2.94 -11.34
N GLY A 68 -23.00 -2.35 -10.80
CA GLY A 68 -23.63 -2.78 -9.59
C GLY A 68 -24.29 -4.12 -9.69
N ALA A 69 -24.48 -4.66 -8.54
CA ALA A 69 -25.77 -5.24 -8.14
C ALA A 69 -25.76 -5.39 -6.63
N GLY A 70 -26.43 -4.46 -5.98
CA GLY A 70 -27.30 -4.73 -4.86
C GLY A 70 -26.73 -5.49 -3.67
N VAL A 71 -26.10 -4.76 -2.76
CA VAL A 71 -26.47 -4.83 -1.35
C VAL A 71 -26.35 -3.39 -0.83
N SER A 72 -27.42 -2.82 -0.36
CA SER A 72 -27.43 -1.61 0.49
C SER A 72 -26.61 -1.92 1.73
N GLY A 73 -25.32 -1.57 1.71
CA GLY A 73 -24.38 -1.93 2.76
C GLY A 73 -23.29 -0.86 2.86
N GLN A 74 -23.11 -0.39 4.03
CA GLN A 74 -22.03 0.49 4.47
C GLN A 74 -20.70 0.09 3.79
N GLN A 75 -20.11 1.01 3.04
CA GLN A 75 -18.80 0.77 2.44
C GLN A 75 -17.78 0.50 3.54
N ALA A 76 -17.15 -0.68 3.51
CA ALA A 76 -16.14 -1.05 4.49
C ALA A 76 -14.94 -0.10 4.42
N LEU A 77 -14.41 0.28 5.58
CA LEU A 77 -13.21 1.09 5.71
C LEU A 77 -11.98 0.25 5.29
N GLN A 78 -11.22 0.74 4.33
CA GLN A 78 -10.02 0.09 3.84
C GLN A 78 -8.82 0.53 4.69
N ILE A 79 -8.19 -0.42 5.38
CA ILE A 79 -7.06 -0.16 6.28
C ILE A 79 -5.85 -0.94 5.80
N LEU A 80 -4.73 -0.26 5.63
CA LEU A 80 -3.43 -0.90 5.39
C LEU A 80 -2.55 -0.71 6.62
N VAL A 81 -1.98 -1.82 7.12
CA VAL A 81 -1.00 -1.82 8.21
C VAL A 81 0.35 -2.23 7.66
N VAL A 82 1.39 -1.41 7.89
CA VAL A 82 2.77 -1.68 7.49
C VAL A 82 3.64 -1.80 8.73
N GLU A 83 4.16 -3.00 8.97
CA GLU A 83 4.91 -3.37 10.17
C GLU A 83 5.80 -4.57 9.85
N ASP A 84 7.05 -4.58 10.25
CA ASP A 84 7.98 -5.68 9.97
C ASP A 84 7.89 -6.85 10.98
N ASP A 85 7.28 -6.63 12.15
CA ASP A 85 7.03 -7.71 13.10
C ASP A 85 5.77 -8.52 12.72
N PRO A 86 5.92 -9.80 12.32
CA PRO A 86 4.79 -10.63 11.91
C PRO A 86 3.80 -10.94 13.04
N LEU A 87 4.25 -10.91 14.31
CA LEU A 87 3.36 -11.11 15.46
C LEU A 87 2.49 -9.87 15.67
N LEU A 88 3.08 -8.69 15.51
CA LEU A 88 2.36 -7.44 15.62
C LEU A 88 1.37 -7.26 14.46
N LEU A 89 1.72 -7.67 13.23
CA LEU A 89 0.77 -7.72 12.11
C LEU A 89 -0.45 -8.61 12.39
N LYS A 90 -0.22 -9.79 12.98
CA LYS A 90 -1.32 -10.69 13.40
C LYS A 90 -2.21 -10.03 14.47
N LEU A 91 -1.59 -9.34 15.42
CA LEU A 91 -2.30 -8.61 16.46
C LEU A 91 -3.17 -7.49 15.87
N TYR A 92 -2.61 -6.69 14.95
CA TYR A 92 -3.37 -5.67 14.23
C TYR A 92 -4.58 -6.27 13.51
N LYS A 93 -4.39 -7.32 12.70
CA LYS A 93 -5.50 -8.00 12.00
C LYS A 93 -6.61 -8.43 12.95
N ALA A 94 -6.23 -9.06 14.06
CA ALA A 94 -7.20 -9.55 15.05
C ALA A 94 -7.96 -8.40 15.73
N ARG A 95 -7.26 -7.33 16.12
CA ARG A 95 -7.84 -6.21 16.85
C ARG A 95 -8.69 -5.30 15.97
N LEU A 96 -8.19 -4.95 14.78
CA LEU A 96 -8.91 -4.10 13.84
C LEU A 96 -10.11 -4.82 13.22
N GLY A 97 -9.99 -6.12 12.95
CA GLY A 97 -11.08 -6.95 12.44
C GLY A 97 -12.20 -7.21 13.45
N ALA A 98 -11.97 -6.93 14.74
CA ALA A 98 -12.98 -7.04 15.81
C ALA A 98 -13.78 -5.74 16.03
N TRP A 99 -13.49 -4.66 15.31
CA TRP A 99 -14.22 -3.40 15.42
C TRP A 99 -15.69 -3.55 14.99
N LYS A 100 -16.56 -2.72 15.54
CA LYS A 100 -18.03 -2.84 15.36
C LYS A 100 -18.56 -2.32 14.03
N PHE A 101 -17.70 -1.72 13.22
CA PHE A 101 -18.04 -1.21 11.89
C PHE A 101 -17.27 -2.00 10.80
N PRO A 102 -17.81 -2.07 9.58
CA PRO A 102 -17.20 -2.85 8.50
C PRO A 102 -15.80 -2.36 8.16
N THR A 103 -14.79 -3.23 8.29
CA THR A 103 -13.39 -2.96 7.96
C THR A 103 -12.81 -4.07 7.08
N VAL A 104 -11.94 -3.67 6.16
CA VAL A 104 -11.06 -4.58 5.41
C VAL A 104 -9.64 -4.22 5.80
N VAL A 105 -8.92 -5.18 6.39
CA VAL A 105 -7.57 -4.96 6.93
C VAL A 105 -6.56 -5.74 6.08
N GLU A 106 -5.76 -5.00 5.34
CA GLU A 106 -4.60 -5.51 4.62
C GLU A 106 -3.32 -5.20 5.40
N THR A 107 -2.29 -5.99 5.17
CA THR A 107 -0.99 -5.82 5.85
C THR A 107 0.15 -5.88 4.87
N ALA A 108 1.22 -5.15 5.15
CA ALA A 108 2.49 -5.21 4.46
C ALA A 108 3.62 -5.41 5.48
N SER A 109 4.66 -6.13 5.11
CA SER A 109 5.78 -6.49 5.96
C SER A 109 6.98 -5.54 5.86
N ASP A 110 6.94 -4.59 4.95
CA ASP A 110 7.94 -3.54 4.78
C ASP A 110 7.36 -2.33 4.04
N GLY A 111 8.11 -1.22 4.03
CA GLY A 111 7.69 0.02 3.39
C GLY A 111 7.54 -0.07 1.87
N PHE A 112 8.26 -0.98 1.22
CA PHE A 112 8.13 -1.19 -0.22
C PHE A 112 6.81 -1.87 -0.58
N GLU A 113 6.48 -2.97 0.10
CA GLU A 113 5.19 -3.65 -0.03
C GLU A 113 4.05 -2.67 0.31
N GLY A 114 4.26 -1.83 1.36
CA GLY A 114 3.35 -0.77 1.75
C GLY A 114 3.06 0.22 0.61
N LEU A 115 4.09 0.77 -0.04
CA LEU A 115 3.95 1.68 -1.18
C LEU A 115 3.18 1.04 -2.34
N VAL A 116 3.50 -0.21 -2.66
CA VAL A 116 2.80 -0.97 -3.71
C VAL A 116 1.32 -1.08 -3.36
N LYS A 117 0.99 -1.53 -2.16
CA LYS A 117 -0.41 -1.72 -1.72
C LYS A 117 -1.18 -0.40 -1.65
N VAL A 118 -0.57 0.70 -1.19
CA VAL A 118 -1.23 2.03 -1.24
C VAL A 118 -1.59 2.40 -2.68
N GLY A 119 -0.66 2.28 -3.62
CA GLY A 119 -0.91 2.59 -5.03
C GLY A 119 -2.01 1.74 -5.64
N LEU A 120 -2.09 0.51 -5.21
CA LEU A 120 -3.02 -0.48 -5.73
C LEU A 120 -4.40 -0.41 -5.06
N GLN A 121 -4.51 -0.28 -3.77
CA GLN A 121 -5.75 -0.45 -3.00
C GLN A 121 -6.37 0.86 -2.55
N ARG A 122 -5.60 1.96 -2.56
CA ARG A 122 -6.02 3.29 -2.09
C ARG A 122 -6.74 3.22 -0.73
N PRO A 123 -6.05 2.80 0.33
CA PRO A 123 -6.66 2.65 1.65
C PRO A 123 -7.17 4.00 2.17
N ASP A 124 -8.22 3.95 2.98
CA ASP A 124 -8.73 5.13 3.67
C ASP A 124 -7.81 5.50 4.86
N LEU A 125 -7.21 4.48 5.49
CA LEU A 125 -6.31 4.61 6.64
C LEU A 125 -5.04 3.79 6.43
N LEU A 126 -3.90 4.44 6.51
CA LEU A 126 -2.58 3.81 6.58
C LEU A 126 -2.07 3.89 8.01
N ILE A 127 -1.73 2.74 8.60
CA ILE A 127 -1.04 2.63 9.89
C ILE A 127 0.34 2.06 9.60
N THR A 128 1.41 2.75 10.01
CA THR A 128 2.77 2.31 9.72
C THR A 128 3.72 2.47 10.90
N ASP A 129 4.66 1.53 11.08
CA ASP A 129 5.85 1.82 11.87
C ASP A 129 6.77 2.76 11.10
N LEU A 130 7.54 3.55 11.83
CA LEU A 130 8.59 4.41 11.28
C LEU A 130 9.93 3.68 11.18
N GLN A 131 10.16 2.67 12.01
CA GLN A 131 11.41 1.90 12.09
C GLN A 131 11.22 0.53 11.47
N MET A 132 11.53 0.41 10.19
CA MET A 132 11.50 -0.85 9.45
C MET A 132 12.77 -1.00 8.62
N PRO A 133 13.23 -2.23 8.33
CA PRO A 133 14.36 -2.46 7.44
C PRO A 133 14.04 -2.04 5.99
N HIS A 134 15.09 -1.70 5.23
CA HIS A 134 15.08 -1.31 3.81
C HIS A 134 14.45 0.05 3.56
N ILE A 135 13.16 0.15 3.32
CA ILE A 135 12.42 1.39 3.22
C ILE A 135 11.71 1.61 4.56
N ASP A 136 12.20 2.58 5.32
CA ASP A 136 11.57 2.95 6.58
C ASP A 136 10.26 3.73 6.38
N GLY A 137 9.47 3.83 7.45
CA GLY A 137 8.19 4.54 7.38
C GLY A 137 8.32 6.02 7.05
N PHE A 138 9.43 6.67 7.38
CA PHE A 138 9.67 8.09 7.01
C PHE A 138 9.79 8.25 5.51
N GLN A 139 10.60 7.40 4.86
CA GLN A 139 10.79 7.43 3.40
C GLN A 139 9.49 7.08 2.69
N MET A 140 8.75 6.10 3.20
CA MET A 140 7.45 5.71 2.66
C MET A 140 6.45 6.87 2.73
N ILE A 141 6.26 7.49 3.90
CA ILE A 141 5.34 8.62 4.10
C ILE A 141 5.72 9.80 3.21
N ASN A 142 7.00 10.17 3.15
CA ASN A 142 7.47 11.26 2.31
C ASN A 142 7.21 10.99 0.82
N SER A 143 7.36 9.74 0.37
CA SER A 143 7.04 9.36 -1.01
C SER A 143 5.53 9.48 -1.30
N LEU A 144 4.68 9.05 -0.36
CA LEU A 144 3.24 9.11 -0.50
C LEU A 144 2.70 10.55 -0.51
N THR A 145 3.25 11.44 0.30
CA THR A 145 2.80 12.85 0.35
C THR A 145 3.13 13.65 -0.91
N GLN A 146 4.03 13.15 -1.75
CA GLN A 146 4.33 13.75 -3.07
C GLN A 146 3.33 13.29 -4.17
N ILE A 147 2.50 12.31 -3.87
CA ILE A 147 1.51 11.75 -4.80
C ILE A 147 0.15 12.39 -4.51
N ALA A 148 -0.35 13.20 -5.44
CA ALA A 148 -1.63 13.93 -5.28
C ALA A 148 -2.84 13.03 -4.96
N ASP A 149 -2.86 11.81 -5.50
CA ASP A 149 -3.93 10.81 -5.30
C ASP A 149 -4.01 10.25 -3.86
N CYS A 150 -2.98 10.49 -3.03
CA CYS A 150 -2.94 10.03 -1.63
C CYS A 150 -3.43 11.09 -0.63
N SER A 151 -3.86 12.26 -1.09
CA SER A 151 -4.25 13.38 -0.22
C SER A 151 -5.49 13.11 0.65
N ALA A 152 -6.35 12.18 0.25
CA ALA A 152 -7.54 11.78 1.00
C ALA A 152 -7.28 10.68 2.05
N MET A 153 -6.11 10.02 1.98
CA MET A 153 -5.75 8.94 2.90
C MET A 153 -5.28 9.51 4.24
N GLN A 154 -5.87 9.04 5.33
CA GLN A 154 -5.35 9.35 6.67
C GLN A 154 -4.11 8.50 6.96
N ILE A 155 -3.02 9.14 7.37
CA ILE A 155 -1.78 8.46 7.76
C ILE A 155 -1.59 8.56 9.26
N VAL A 156 -1.33 7.41 9.88
CA VAL A 156 -1.00 7.26 11.32
C VAL A 156 0.30 6.48 11.44
N ALA A 157 1.28 7.05 12.11
CA ALA A 157 2.50 6.36 12.48
C ALA A 157 2.41 5.82 13.91
N VAL A 158 2.83 4.57 14.13
CA VAL A 158 2.91 3.95 15.46
C VAL A 158 4.33 3.41 15.64
N THR A 159 5.14 4.05 16.47
CA THR A 159 6.58 3.78 16.52
C THR A 159 7.14 3.63 17.92
N GLY A 160 8.27 2.91 18.04
CA GLY A 160 9.08 2.85 19.27
C GLY A 160 10.02 4.04 19.49
N LEU A 161 10.08 5.00 18.55
CA LEU A 161 10.94 6.18 18.66
C LEU A 161 10.53 7.08 19.81
N SER A 162 11.51 7.77 20.38
CA SER A 162 11.25 8.81 21.39
C SER A 162 10.56 10.05 20.78
N ILE A 163 9.84 10.81 21.60
CA ILE A 163 9.20 12.06 21.17
C ILE A 163 10.24 13.05 20.59
N GLN A 164 11.47 13.05 21.13
CA GLN A 164 12.55 13.91 20.64
C GLN A 164 13.02 13.52 19.25
N ASP A 165 13.14 12.22 18.97
CA ASP A 165 13.52 11.71 17.65
C ASP A 165 12.43 12.00 16.62
N ILE A 166 11.17 11.86 17.00
CA ILE A 166 10.02 12.21 16.17
C ILE A 166 10.00 13.71 15.86
N ALA A 167 10.20 14.56 16.88
CA ALA A 167 10.17 16.01 16.72
C ALA A 167 11.32 16.54 15.83
N SER A 168 12.44 15.83 15.78
CA SER A 168 13.56 16.13 14.88
C SER A 168 13.40 15.59 13.46
N SER A 169 12.37 14.77 13.23
CA SER A 169 12.08 14.15 11.94
C SER A 169 11.27 15.08 11.05
N ALA A 170 11.49 14.97 9.72
CA ALA A 170 10.77 15.75 8.72
C ALA A 170 9.40 15.09 8.33
N LEU A 171 8.60 14.67 9.32
CA LEU A 171 7.27 14.16 9.04
C LEU A 171 6.32 15.31 8.68
N PRO A 172 5.44 15.11 7.68
CA PRO A 172 4.39 16.05 7.35
C PRO A 172 3.43 16.28 8.54
N ALA A 173 3.02 17.52 8.76
CA ALA A 173 2.15 17.90 9.88
C ALA A 173 0.77 17.18 9.89
N ALA A 174 0.35 16.65 8.75
CA ALA A 174 -0.88 15.87 8.62
C ALA A 174 -0.79 14.45 9.19
N VAL A 175 0.43 13.94 9.45
CA VAL A 175 0.65 12.59 9.99
C VAL A 175 0.48 12.61 11.50
N ARG A 176 -0.44 11.80 12.00
CA ARG A 176 -0.57 11.57 13.45
C ARG A 176 0.45 10.53 13.89
N VAL A 177 1.14 10.81 14.99
CA VAL A 177 2.16 9.90 15.52
C VAL A 177 1.79 9.45 16.92
N PHE A 178 1.85 8.14 17.14
CA PHE A 178 1.70 7.50 18.43
C PHE A 178 2.94 6.70 18.79
N THR A 179 3.25 6.60 20.06
CA THR A 179 4.32 5.73 20.55
C THR A 179 3.78 4.33 20.86
N LYS A 180 4.59 3.30 20.60
CA LYS A 180 4.30 1.93 21.09
C LYS A 180 4.33 1.92 22.65
N PRO A 181 3.45 1.18 23.34
CA PRO A 181 2.58 0.11 22.81
C PRO A 181 1.41 0.64 21.97
N VAL A 182 0.98 -0.14 20.98
CA VAL A 182 -0.05 0.26 20.02
C VAL A 182 -1.34 0.76 20.70
N PRO A 183 -1.76 2.01 20.48
CA PRO A 183 -2.93 2.59 21.14
C PRO A 183 -4.22 2.23 20.36
N PHE A 184 -4.65 0.97 20.45
CA PHE A 184 -5.78 0.46 19.67
C PHE A 184 -7.08 1.26 19.84
N ASN A 185 -7.34 1.83 21.04
CA ASN A 185 -8.53 2.64 21.28
C ASN A 185 -8.51 3.97 20.51
N ASP A 186 -7.32 4.61 20.42
CA ASP A 186 -7.16 5.83 19.66
C ASP A 186 -7.27 5.55 18.15
N LEU A 187 -6.71 4.42 17.69
CA LEU A 187 -6.84 3.97 16.32
C LEU A 187 -8.29 3.67 15.94
N GLU A 188 -9.06 3.04 16.86
CA GLU A 188 -10.48 2.78 16.67
C GLU A 188 -11.27 4.08 16.53
N SER A 189 -11.01 5.08 17.36
CA SER A 189 -11.67 6.39 17.29
C SER A 189 -11.40 7.12 15.98
N ILE A 190 -10.16 7.05 15.47
CA ILE A 190 -9.80 7.62 14.16
C ILE A 190 -10.54 6.89 13.04
N ALA A 191 -10.54 5.57 13.07
CA ALA A 191 -11.17 4.74 12.05
C ALA A 191 -12.70 4.91 12.03
N GLU A 192 -13.35 5.02 13.20
CA GLU A 192 -14.78 5.26 13.31
C GLU A 192 -15.19 6.60 12.69
N LEU A 193 -14.37 7.64 12.92
CA LEU A 193 -14.58 8.95 12.29
C LEU A 193 -14.51 8.86 10.77
N LEU A 194 -13.49 8.17 10.24
CA LEU A 194 -13.32 7.97 8.79
C LEU A 194 -14.47 7.15 8.18
N ALA A 195 -14.89 6.08 8.87
CA ALA A 195 -16.01 5.27 8.43
C ALA A 195 -17.32 6.09 8.36
N SER A 196 -17.56 6.96 9.35
CA SER A 196 -18.72 7.85 9.39
C SER A 196 -18.69 8.88 8.26
N GLN A 197 -17.53 9.47 7.96
CA GLN A 197 -17.35 10.40 6.85
C GLN A 197 -17.58 9.73 5.49
N LYS A 198 -17.08 8.51 5.32
CA LYS A 198 -17.26 7.74 4.10
C LYS A 198 -18.72 7.41 3.82
N GLN A 199 -19.50 7.11 4.86
CA GLN A 199 -20.93 6.87 4.74
C GLN A 199 -21.71 8.15 4.37
N ALA A 200 -21.32 9.30 4.93
CA ALA A 200 -21.95 10.58 4.64
C ALA A 200 -21.75 11.05 3.18
N ILE A 201 -20.63 10.64 2.54
CA ILE A 201 -20.35 10.97 1.13
C ILE A 201 -21.11 10.04 0.17
N ALA A 202 -21.44 8.82 0.62
CA ALA A 202 -22.13 7.81 -0.19
C ALA A 202 -23.68 7.92 -0.13
N SER A 203 -24.22 8.79 0.72
CA SER A 203 -25.66 9.05 0.92
C SER A 203 -26.12 10.26 0.14
#